data_06cf6d3037706c6ea04047139c8df37e
#
_entry.id   06cf6d3037706c6ea04047139c8df37e
#
_cell.length_a   1.000
_cell.length_b   1.000
_cell.length_c   1.000
_cell.angle_alpha   90.00
_cell.angle_beta   90.00
_cell.angle_gamma   90.00
#
_symmetry.space_group_name_H-M   'P 1'
#
loop_
_entity.id
_entity.type
_entity.pdbx_description
1 polymer ?
#
loop_
_entity_poly.entity_id
_entity_poly.type
_entity_poly.pdbx_seq_one_letter_code
_entity_poly.pdbx_strand_id
1 'polypeptide(L)'
;MTEEATTHRRRFLGRMFGAAAAAGLSMAGTATRAAAQDAGADDWIKEVKGTHKCLFDFPTHNNGMPLLHIFNFLNTYTTAYKTAAGQAGAVGTLYSAGQKSSIPLGFNDAIWTKYEIGAYLGLKDAAGKPYTRNVFNSPTPNDLHLLLGALNSPNIPALSGVMPAMAIPSLQKMGTKFILCNNALGLWCLELEARGKGKAADIDKELRANLLPGVTIVPAMVIAIEKAQEAGIRYNRQ
;
A
#
# COMPACT_ATOMS: atom_id res chain seq x y z
N MET A 1 12.28 12.47 -44.58
CA MET A 1 11.20 11.96 -43.63
C MET A 1 11.67 12.00 -42.19
N THR A 2 12.24 13.09 -41.67
CA THR A 2 12.84 13.11 -40.31
C THR A 2 12.53 14.36 -39.48
N GLU A 3 11.89 15.37 -40.04
CA GLU A 3 11.66 16.64 -39.32
C GLU A 3 10.26 16.72 -38.63
N GLU A 4 9.23 16.13 -39.21
CA GLU A 4 7.88 16.13 -38.66
C GLU A 4 7.72 15.27 -37.37
N ALA A 5 8.42 14.15 -37.26
CA ALA A 5 8.38 13.27 -36.11
C ALA A 5 8.97 13.92 -34.83
N THR A 6 9.95 14.82 -34.99
CA THR A 6 10.62 15.48 -33.89
C THR A 6 9.74 16.61 -33.30
N THR A 7 8.93 17.24 -34.13
CA THR A 7 8.03 18.35 -33.73
C THR A 7 6.85 17.83 -32.90
N HIS A 8 6.31 16.65 -33.23
CA HIS A 8 5.23 16.02 -32.46
C HIS A 8 5.66 15.56 -31.06
N ARG A 9 6.87 14.99 -30.91
CA ARG A 9 7.42 14.61 -29.61
C ARG A 9 7.66 15.82 -28.69
N ARG A 10 8.18 16.92 -29.23
CA ARG A 10 8.40 18.16 -28.45
C ARG A 10 7.09 18.79 -27.99
N ARG A 11 6.04 18.81 -28.82
CA ARG A 11 4.71 19.31 -28.45
C ARG A 11 4.00 18.43 -27.41
N PHE A 12 4.20 17.10 -27.46
CA PHE A 12 3.66 16.18 -26.47
C PHE A 12 4.33 16.35 -25.10
N LEU A 13 5.65 16.45 -25.04
CA LEU A 13 6.38 16.69 -23.81
C LEU A 13 6.08 18.09 -23.22
N GLY A 14 5.95 19.13 -24.04
CA GLY A 14 5.58 20.46 -23.58
C GLY A 14 4.17 20.53 -22.97
N ARG A 15 3.21 19.72 -23.44
CA ARG A 15 1.87 19.63 -22.85
C ARG A 15 1.85 18.83 -21.54
N MET A 16 2.68 17.81 -21.38
CA MET A 16 2.82 17.09 -20.11
C MET A 16 3.47 17.97 -19.03
N PHE A 17 4.48 18.77 -19.38
CA PHE A 17 5.11 19.69 -18.42
C PHE A 17 4.22 20.89 -18.07
N GLY A 18 3.36 21.36 -18.99
CA GLY A 18 2.40 22.45 -18.72
C GLY A 18 1.27 22.03 -17.78
N ALA A 19 0.79 20.78 -17.85
CA ALA A 19 -0.21 20.25 -16.93
C ALA A 19 0.37 19.97 -15.52
N ALA A 20 1.65 19.55 -15.45
CA ALA A 20 2.35 19.36 -14.18
C ALA A 20 2.63 20.70 -13.46
N ALA A 21 2.86 21.80 -14.18
CA ALA A 21 3.07 23.12 -13.59
C ALA A 21 1.78 23.72 -12.98
N ALA A 22 0.62 23.44 -13.56
CA ALA A 22 -0.67 23.87 -13.01
C ALA A 22 -1.08 23.05 -11.76
N ALA A 23 -0.72 21.75 -11.71
CA ALA A 23 -0.88 20.92 -10.53
C ALA A 23 0.18 21.24 -9.45
N GLY A 24 1.37 21.68 -9.83
CA GLY A 24 2.47 22.04 -8.91
C GLY A 24 2.17 23.29 -8.07
N LEU A 25 1.37 24.24 -8.55
CA LEU A 25 0.99 25.44 -7.78
C LEU A 25 -0.02 25.16 -6.67
N SER A 26 -0.86 24.12 -6.80
CA SER A 26 -1.74 23.66 -5.71
C SER A 26 -1.00 22.76 -4.68
N MET A 27 0.15 22.19 -5.04
CA MET A 27 1.02 21.42 -4.13
C MET A 27 1.88 22.33 -3.24
N ALA A 28 2.10 23.59 -3.57
CA ALA A 28 2.86 24.53 -2.75
C ALA A 28 2.16 24.83 -1.40
N GLY A 29 0.83 24.78 -1.35
CA GLY A 29 0.06 24.89 -0.10
C GLY A 29 0.16 23.65 0.81
N THR A 30 0.50 22.48 0.27
CA THR A 30 0.74 21.25 1.02
C THR A 30 2.21 21.08 1.40
N ALA A 31 3.14 21.69 0.67
CA ALA A 31 4.58 21.63 0.96
C ALA A 31 4.94 22.35 2.28
N THR A 32 4.25 23.42 2.63
CA THR A 32 4.42 24.09 3.95
C THR A 32 3.90 23.26 5.12
N ARG A 33 2.98 22.34 4.88
CA ARG A 33 2.51 21.38 5.89
C ARG A 33 3.42 20.14 5.99
N ALA A 34 4.11 19.77 4.91
CA ALA A 34 5.09 18.71 4.89
C ALA A 34 6.38 19.10 5.65
N ALA A 35 6.82 20.35 5.57
CA ALA A 35 8.02 20.83 6.26
C ALA A 35 7.92 20.76 7.81
N ALA A 36 6.72 20.75 8.38
CA ALA A 36 6.52 20.53 9.82
C ALA A 36 6.52 19.05 10.22
N GLN A 37 6.51 18.13 9.26
CA GLN A 37 6.57 16.67 9.48
C GLN A 37 7.98 16.09 9.31
N ASP A 38 8.98 16.87 8.88
CA ASP A 38 10.33 16.38 8.55
C ASP A 38 11.16 15.98 9.78
N ALA A 39 10.86 16.49 10.98
CA ALA A 39 11.46 15.97 12.20
C ALA A 39 10.76 14.66 12.58
N GLY A 40 11.27 13.52 12.08
CA GLY A 40 10.74 12.19 12.38
C GLY A 40 10.18 11.42 11.18
N ALA A 41 10.29 11.97 9.96
CA ALA A 41 9.79 11.32 8.73
C ALA A 41 10.33 9.90 8.53
N ASP A 42 11.52 9.62 9.05
CA ASP A 42 12.22 8.33 8.95
C ASP A 42 12.21 7.54 10.27
N ASP A 43 11.52 8.01 11.32
CA ASP A 43 11.48 7.31 12.63
C ASP A 43 10.88 5.91 12.54
N TRP A 44 10.02 5.65 11.57
CA TRP A 44 9.47 4.33 11.29
C TRP A 44 10.56 3.27 11.04
N ILE A 45 11.74 3.66 10.53
CA ILE A 45 12.87 2.77 10.30
C ILE A 45 13.38 2.17 11.61
N LYS A 46 13.38 2.96 12.69
CA LYS A 46 13.81 2.54 14.03
C LYS A 46 12.85 1.52 14.66
N GLU A 47 11.62 1.45 14.15
CA GLU A 47 10.62 0.49 14.61
C GLU A 47 10.82 -0.90 13.99
N VAL A 48 11.54 -1.00 12.85
CA VAL A 48 11.84 -2.27 12.17
C VAL A 48 12.99 -2.98 12.91
N LYS A 49 12.64 -3.93 13.76
CA LYS A 49 13.59 -4.64 14.64
C LYS A 49 14.17 -5.89 13.96
N GLY A 50 15.19 -6.44 14.60
CA GLY A 50 15.84 -7.68 14.20
C GLY A 50 17.04 -7.52 13.29
N THR A 51 17.76 -8.64 13.09
CA THR A 51 18.95 -8.74 12.22
C THR A 51 18.60 -9.07 10.78
N HIS A 52 17.44 -9.70 10.56
CA HIS A 52 16.93 -10.05 9.23
C HIS A 52 15.79 -9.10 8.87
N LYS A 53 16.09 -8.05 8.09
CA LYS A 53 15.10 -7.02 7.73
C LYS A 53 14.88 -7.00 6.23
N CYS A 54 13.60 -6.97 5.81
CA CYS A 54 13.24 -6.91 4.40
C CYS A 54 12.06 -5.97 4.16
N LEU A 55 12.18 -5.09 3.17
CA LEU A 55 11.10 -4.27 2.65
C LEU A 55 10.47 -5.00 1.46
N PHE A 56 9.16 -5.23 1.57
CA PHE A 56 8.32 -5.78 0.50
C PHE A 56 7.65 -4.64 -0.22
N ASP A 57 8.08 -4.39 -1.45
CA ASP A 57 7.60 -3.30 -2.28
C ASP A 57 6.44 -3.77 -3.17
N PHE A 58 5.22 -3.39 -2.81
CA PHE A 58 4.02 -3.78 -3.55
C PHE A 58 3.08 -2.60 -3.88
N PRO A 59 3.26 -1.98 -5.05
CA PRO A 59 2.37 -0.93 -5.52
C PRO A 59 0.94 -1.43 -5.77
N THR A 60 0.77 -2.73 -5.95
CA THR A 60 -0.53 -3.36 -6.22
C THR A 60 -0.91 -4.33 -5.11
N HIS A 61 -2.22 -4.41 -4.79
CA HIS A 61 -2.70 -5.32 -3.74
C HIS A 61 -2.61 -6.80 -4.13
N ASN A 62 -2.60 -7.11 -5.43
CA ASN A 62 -2.47 -8.45 -6.01
C ASN A 62 -3.21 -9.53 -5.18
N ASN A 63 -4.48 -9.25 -4.82
CA ASN A 63 -5.35 -10.10 -4.00
C ASN A 63 -4.73 -10.58 -2.68
N GLY A 64 -3.78 -9.83 -2.12
CA GLY A 64 -3.11 -10.15 -0.86
C GLY A 64 -1.83 -10.99 -1.00
N MET A 65 -1.38 -11.32 -2.21
CA MET A 65 -0.12 -12.06 -2.42
C MET A 65 1.08 -11.44 -1.71
N PRO A 66 1.29 -10.11 -1.73
CA PRO A 66 2.40 -9.51 -0.98
C PRO A 66 2.33 -9.76 0.52
N LEU A 67 1.13 -9.79 1.11
CA LEU A 67 0.93 -10.10 2.53
C LEU A 67 1.30 -11.57 2.83
N LEU A 68 0.97 -12.50 1.93
CA LEU A 68 1.41 -13.88 2.01
C LEU A 68 2.93 -13.99 1.98
N HIS A 69 3.60 -13.23 1.13
CA HIS A 69 5.07 -13.26 1.05
C HIS A 69 5.72 -12.70 2.33
N ILE A 70 5.16 -11.65 2.93
CA ILE A 70 5.59 -11.15 4.25
C ILE A 70 5.40 -12.24 5.31
N PHE A 71 4.22 -12.89 5.35
CA PHE A 71 3.96 -14.00 6.25
C PHE A 71 4.98 -15.13 6.08
N ASN A 72 5.21 -15.56 4.85
CA ASN A 72 6.18 -16.61 4.54
C ASN A 72 7.59 -16.25 5.01
N PHE A 73 8.03 -15.02 4.78
CA PHE A 73 9.33 -14.54 5.23
C PHE A 73 9.47 -14.66 6.75
N LEU A 74 8.55 -14.07 7.51
CA LEU A 74 8.61 -14.04 8.96
C LEU A 74 8.44 -15.46 9.57
N ASN A 75 7.47 -16.20 9.06
CA ASN A 75 7.20 -17.56 9.53
C ASN A 75 8.35 -18.53 9.25
N THR A 76 8.98 -18.44 8.08
CA THR A 76 10.11 -19.31 7.72
C THR A 76 11.33 -19.04 8.60
N TYR A 77 11.64 -17.79 8.89
CA TYR A 77 12.71 -17.50 9.85
C TYR A 77 12.46 -18.15 11.22
N THR A 78 11.23 -18.10 11.70
CA THR A 78 10.87 -18.70 12.99
C THR A 78 10.88 -20.22 12.94
N THR A 79 10.26 -20.82 11.92
CA THR A 79 9.99 -22.26 11.88
C THR A 79 11.16 -23.09 11.33
N ALA A 80 11.78 -22.66 10.22
CA ALA A 80 12.85 -23.40 9.56
C ALA A 80 14.25 -22.99 10.08
N TYR A 81 14.49 -21.68 10.20
CA TYR A 81 15.80 -21.16 10.65
C TYR A 81 15.92 -21.06 12.16
N LYS A 82 14.83 -21.34 12.91
CA LYS A 82 14.80 -21.30 14.39
C LYS A 82 15.25 -19.97 14.97
N THR A 83 15.02 -18.91 14.23
CA THR A 83 15.38 -17.54 14.64
C THR A 83 14.50 -17.11 15.82
N ALA A 84 15.10 -16.51 16.85
CA ALA A 84 14.35 -16.02 18.00
C ALA A 84 13.30 -14.96 17.61
N ALA A 85 12.23 -14.88 18.38
CA ALA A 85 11.17 -13.89 18.15
C ALA A 85 11.75 -12.47 18.09
N GLY A 86 11.30 -11.66 17.14
CA GLY A 86 11.75 -10.28 16.93
C GLY A 86 13.09 -10.14 16.20
N GLN A 87 13.74 -11.23 15.77
CA GLN A 87 14.97 -11.19 14.98
C GLN A 87 14.73 -11.09 13.47
N ALA A 88 13.52 -11.29 13.00
CA ALA A 88 13.09 -10.99 11.63
C ALA A 88 12.05 -9.87 11.65
N GLY A 89 12.25 -8.85 10.81
CA GLY A 89 11.34 -7.72 10.67
C GLY A 89 11.04 -7.43 9.21
N ALA A 90 9.82 -7.02 8.92
CA ALA A 90 9.39 -6.70 7.57
C ALA A 90 8.86 -5.27 7.47
N VAL A 91 8.95 -4.68 6.28
CA VAL A 91 8.25 -3.45 5.91
C VAL A 91 7.31 -3.77 4.76
N GLY A 92 6.04 -3.40 4.87
CA GLY A 92 5.08 -3.48 3.77
C GLY A 92 4.77 -2.09 3.25
N THR A 93 4.86 -1.87 1.92
CA THR A 93 4.61 -0.56 1.31
C THR A 93 3.18 -0.45 0.79
N LEU A 94 2.50 0.66 1.09
CA LEU A 94 1.14 0.94 0.62
C LEU A 94 1.17 2.23 -0.22
N TYR A 95 1.08 2.08 -1.55
CA TYR A 95 1.17 3.22 -2.45
C TYR A 95 0.60 2.94 -3.85
N SER A 96 0.85 3.83 -4.82
CA SER A 96 0.31 3.79 -6.17
C SER A 96 -1.10 4.39 -6.27
N ALA A 97 -1.72 4.30 -7.44
CA ALA A 97 -3.07 4.80 -7.72
C ALA A 97 -3.81 3.83 -8.66
N GLY A 98 -5.10 4.04 -8.82
CA GLY A 98 -5.97 3.20 -9.66
C GLY A 98 -6.44 1.93 -8.97
N GLN A 99 -7.24 1.15 -9.70
CA GLN A 99 -7.99 0.00 -9.17
C GLN A 99 -7.13 -1.17 -8.66
N LYS A 100 -5.83 -1.16 -8.90
CA LYS A 100 -4.91 -2.18 -8.37
C LYS A 100 -4.06 -1.68 -7.22
N SER A 101 -4.20 -0.41 -6.82
CA SER A 101 -3.41 0.22 -5.77
C SER A 101 -3.47 -0.54 -4.45
N SER A 102 -2.35 -0.56 -3.74
CA SER A 102 -2.27 -1.09 -2.38
C SER A 102 -2.66 -0.07 -1.29
N ILE A 103 -2.80 1.23 -1.62
CA ILE A 103 -3.18 2.27 -0.65
C ILE A 103 -4.43 1.91 0.16
N PRO A 104 -5.53 1.40 -0.44
CA PRO A 104 -6.75 1.12 0.31
C PRO A 104 -6.60 0.09 1.42
N LEU A 105 -5.55 -0.73 1.40
CA LEU A 105 -5.28 -1.71 2.45
C LEU A 105 -4.96 -1.05 3.79
N GLY A 106 -4.50 0.21 3.78
CA GLY A 106 -4.15 0.95 4.99
C GLY A 106 -5.34 1.52 5.78
N PHE A 107 -6.59 1.30 5.36
CA PHE A 107 -7.77 1.93 5.96
C PHE A 107 -8.74 0.94 6.58
N ASN A 108 -9.50 1.44 7.56
CA ASN A 108 -10.51 0.65 8.28
C ASN A 108 -11.80 0.40 7.45
N ASP A 109 -12.69 -0.42 7.98
CA ASP A 109 -13.93 -0.84 7.32
C ASP A 109 -14.89 0.32 7.04
N ALA A 110 -14.86 1.39 7.84
CA ALA A 110 -15.71 2.57 7.61
C ALA A 110 -15.38 3.23 6.28
N ILE A 111 -14.09 3.35 5.96
CA ILE A 111 -13.59 3.86 4.68
C ILE A 111 -13.94 2.90 3.53
N TRP A 112 -13.76 1.60 3.75
CA TRP A 112 -14.09 0.59 2.74
C TRP A 112 -15.57 0.61 2.37
N THR A 113 -16.45 0.76 3.35
CA THR A 113 -17.90 0.87 3.12
C THR A 113 -18.24 2.19 2.42
N LYS A 114 -17.79 3.32 2.95
CA LYS A 114 -18.15 4.66 2.47
C LYS A 114 -17.73 4.90 1.02
N TYR A 115 -16.51 4.51 0.67
CA TYR A 115 -15.95 4.73 -0.67
C TYR A 115 -16.12 3.53 -1.59
N GLU A 116 -16.88 2.49 -1.18
CA GLU A 116 -17.15 1.28 -1.97
C GLU A 116 -15.86 0.62 -2.48
N ILE A 117 -14.85 0.51 -1.59
CA ILE A 117 -13.50 0.13 -1.97
C ILE A 117 -13.43 -1.26 -2.57
N GLY A 118 -14.21 -2.22 -2.08
CA GLY A 118 -14.25 -3.55 -2.67
C GLY A 118 -14.69 -3.53 -4.14
N ALA A 119 -15.70 -2.72 -4.46
CA ALA A 119 -16.14 -2.53 -5.86
C ALA A 119 -15.06 -1.79 -6.67
N TYR A 120 -14.44 -0.77 -6.08
CA TYR A 120 -13.36 0.00 -6.72
C TYR A 120 -12.16 -0.88 -7.09
N LEU A 121 -11.73 -1.77 -6.19
CA LEU A 121 -10.61 -2.69 -6.40
C LEU A 121 -11.01 -3.96 -7.21
N GLY A 122 -12.29 -4.15 -7.47
CA GLY A 122 -12.80 -5.38 -8.11
C GLY A 122 -12.76 -6.61 -7.21
N LEU A 123 -12.64 -6.41 -5.89
CA LEU A 123 -12.58 -7.50 -4.90
C LEU A 123 -14.00 -7.92 -4.49
N LYS A 124 -14.27 -9.21 -4.61
CA LYS A 124 -15.58 -9.80 -4.35
C LYS A 124 -15.47 -10.99 -3.40
N ASP A 125 -16.51 -11.20 -2.61
CA ASP A 125 -16.66 -12.40 -1.80
C ASP A 125 -16.98 -13.64 -2.65
N ALA A 126 -17.09 -14.79 -2.01
CA ALA A 126 -17.39 -16.05 -2.67
C ALA A 126 -18.79 -16.09 -3.36
N ALA A 127 -19.69 -15.18 -2.97
CA ALA A 127 -21.01 -15.00 -3.60
C ALA A 127 -20.98 -13.99 -4.77
N GLY A 128 -19.81 -13.43 -5.09
CA GLY A 128 -19.62 -12.45 -6.15
C GLY A 128 -20.00 -11.01 -5.77
N LYS A 129 -20.28 -10.72 -4.50
CA LYS A 129 -20.59 -9.37 -4.01
C LYS A 129 -19.30 -8.62 -3.66
N PRO A 130 -19.19 -7.31 -4.00
CA PRO A 130 -18.07 -6.50 -3.58
C PRO A 130 -17.92 -6.48 -2.04
N TYR A 131 -16.68 -6.55 -1.56
CA TYR A 131 -16.41 -6.39 -0.14
C TYR A 131 -16.77 -4.99 0.36
N THR A 132 -17.45 -4.92 1.50
CA THR A 132 -17.72 -3.67 2.23
C THR A 132 -16.78 -3.48 3.41
N ARG A 133 -15.90 -4.43 3.69
CA ARG A 133 -14.88 -4.41 4.75
C ARG A 133 -13.48 -4.55 4.16
N ASN A 134 -12.48 -4.14 4.91
CA ASN A 134 -11.09 -4.41 4.56
C ASN A 134 -10.76 -5.89 4.78
N VAL A 135 -10.88 -6.67 3.71
CA VAL A 135 -10.62 -8.11 3.74
C VAL A 135 -9.18 -8.47 4.12
N PHE A 136 -8.24 -7.54 4.03
CA PHE A 136 -6.84 -7.74 4.41
C PHE A 136 -6.55 -7.35 5.87
N ASN A 137 -7.44 -6.58 6.48
CA ASN A 137 -7.37 -6.27 7.91
C ASN A 137 -8.02 -7.37 8.76
N SER A 138 -9.16 -7.88 8.33
CA SER A 138 -9.92 -8.91 9.04
C SER A 138 -10.36 -10.04 8.10
N PRO A 139 -9.41 -10.78 7.50
CA PRO A 139 -9.75 -11.89 6.62
C PRO A 139 -10.32 -13.07 7.41
N THR A 140 -11.18 -13.81 6.73
CA THR A 140 -11.74 -15.07 7.22
C THR A 140 -11.23 -16.24 6.39
N PRO A 141 -11.36 -17.49 6.85
CA PRO A 141 -11.05 -18.66 6.02
C PRO A 141 -11.79 -18.69 4.68
N ASN A 142 -12.99 -18.12 4.61
CA ASN A 142 -13.80 -18.06 3.40
C ASN A 142 -13.23 -17.10 2.32
N ASP A 143 -12.31 -16.21 2.69
CA ASP A 143 -11.68 -15.27 1.75
C ASP A 143 -10.50 -15.90 0.99
N LEU A 144 -10.16 -17.18 1.25
CA LEU A 144 -9.07 -17.91 0.62
C LEU A 144 -9.14 -17.89 -0.92
N HIS A 145 -10.35 -17.82 -1.49
CA HIS A 145 -10.55 -17.75 -2.94
C HIS A 145 -9.85 -16.56 -3.61
N LEU A 146 -9.63 -15.44 -2.88
CA LEU A 146 -8.87 -14.28 -3.39
C LEU A 146 -7.43 -14.68 -3.71
N LEU A 147 -6.77 -15.36 -2.76
CA LEU A 147 -5.39 -15.83 -2.91
C LEU A 147 -5.28 -16.90 -3.99
N LEU A 148 -6.17 -17.88 -3.96
CA LEU A 148 -6.19 -18.96 -4.94
C LEU A 148 -6.48 -18.44 -6.34
N GLY A 149 -7.32 -17.42 -6.48
CA GLY A 149 -7.56 -16.72 -7.74
C GLY A 149 -6.32 -16.02 -8.27
N ALA A 150 -5.53 -15.37 -7.41
CA ALA A 150 -4.25 -14.76 -7.80
C ALA A 150 -3.23 -15.80 -8.27
N LEU A 151 -3.26 -17.00 -7.69
CA LEU A 151 -2.39 -18.12 -8.05
C LEU A 151 -2.92 -18.94 -9.22
N ASN A 152 -4.10 -18.63 -9.73
CA ASN A 152 -4.83 -19.48 -10.69
C ASN A 152 -4.91 -20.96 -10.22
N SER A 153 -5.15 -21.16 -8.93
CA SER A 153 -5.13 -22.46 -8.24
C SER A 153 -6.55 -22.97 -7.95
N PRO A 154 -6.78 -24.28 -7.96
CA PRO A 154 -8.04 -24.85 -7.49
C PRO A 154 -8.25 -24.57 -5.99
N ASN A 155 -9.45 -24.83 -5.50
CA ASN A 155 -9.73 -24.71 -4.07
C ASN A 155 -8.88 -25.71 -3.26
N ILE A 156 -8.14 -25.20 -2.27
CA ILE A 156 -7.27 -25.98 -1.36
C ILE A 156 -7.69 -25.65 0.10
N PRO A 157 -8.73 -26.32 0.65
CA PRO A 157 -9.26 -26.01 1.98
C PRO A 157 -8.21 -26.04 3.09
N ALA A 158 -7.18 -26.88 2.97
CA ALA A 158 -6.07 -26.96 3.92
C ALA A 158 -5.31 -25.63 4.11
N LEU A 159 -5.40 -24.70 3.16
CA LEU A 159 -4.78 -23.37 3.23
C LEU A 159 -5.67 -22.31 3.89
N SER A 160 -6.89 -22.65 4.34
CA SER A 160 -7.84 -21.67 4.90
C SER A 160 -7.29 -20.90 6.11
N GLY A 161 -6.43 -21.52 6.91
CA GLY A 161 -5.75 -20.89 8.05
C GLY A 161 -4.71 -19.84 7.66
N VAL A 162 -4.29 -19.78 6.40
CA VAL A 162 -3.32 -18.79 5.92
C VAL A 162 -3.93 -17.39 5.91
N MET A 163 -5.22 -17.25 5.59
CA MET A 163 -5.89 -15.95 5.50
C MET A 163 -5.80 -15.16 6.82
N PRO A 164 -6.23 -15.68 7.99
CA PRO A 164 -6.04 -14.97 9.25
C PRO A 164 -4.57 -14.74 9.62
N ALA A 165 -3.66 -15.64 9.24
CA ALA A 165 -2.25 -15.52 9.56
C ALA A 165 -1.57 -14.36 8.80
N MET A 166 -1.99 -14.10 7.56
CA MET A 166 -1.48 -13.00 6.73
C MET A 166 -2.26 -11.68 6.89
N ALA A 167 -3.21 -11.60 7.82
CA ALA A 167 -3.91 -10.37 8.13
C ALA A 167 -2.93 -9.27 8.55
N ILE A 168 -3.19 -8.01 8.16
CA ILE A 168 -2.34 -6.87 8.50
C ILE A 168 -2.02 -6.83 10.01
N PRO A 169 -3.01 -6.93 10.94
CA PRO A 169 -2.71 -6.95 12.37
C PRO A 169 -1.88 -8.16 12.82
N SER A 170 -2.04 -9.32 12.18
CA SER A 170 -1.24 -10.52 12.47
C SER A 170 0.21 -10.31 12.06
N LEU A 171 0.44 -9.77 10.87
CA LEU A 171 1.77 -9.44 10.38
C LEU A 171 2.46 -8.36 11.23
N GLN A 172 1.72 -7.35 11.69
CA GLN A 172 2.24 -6.34 12.62
C GLN A 172 2.71 -6.98 13.93
N LYS A 173 1.95 -7.91 14.50
CA LYS A 173 2.35 -8.67 15.69
C LYS A 173 3.60 -9.53 15.46
N MET A 174 3.82 -9.99 14.22
CA MET A 174 5.02 -10.72 13.83
C MET A 174 6.24 -9.83 13.55
N GLY A 175 6.09 -8.51 13.57
CA GLY A 175 7.20 -7.55 13.37
C GLY A 175 7.16 -6.86 12.01
N THR A 176 6.00 -6.75 11.36
CA THR A 176 5.85 -5.96 10.14
C THR A 176 5.46 -4.52 10.45
N LYS A 177 6.18 -3.57 9.88
CA LYS A 177 5.81 -2.16 9.80
C LYS A 177 5.16 -1.88 8.44
N PHE A 178 3.94 -1.32 8.42
CA PHE A 178 3.32 -0.85 7.18
C PHE A 178 3.51 0.66 7.04
N ILE A 179 3.96 1.09 5.86
CA ILE A 179 4.15 2.49 5.51
C ILE A 179 3.30 2.87 4.30
N LEU A 180 2.68 4.05 4.34
CA LEU A 180 1.75 4.54 3.33
C LEU A 180 2.28 5.84 2.72
N CYS A 181 2.31 5.93 1.39
CA CYS A 181 2.83 7.06 0.65
C CYS A 181 1.88 8.27 0.69
N ASN A 182 2.34 9.40 1.23
CA ASN A 182 1.56 10.65 1.24
C ASN A 182 1.25 11.17 -0.16
N ASN A 183 2.22 11.13 -1.08
CA ASN A 183 2.01 11.60 -2.45
C ASN A 183 0.96 10.75 -3.17
N ALA A 184 0.98 9.44 -3.00
CA ALA A 184 0.00 8.54 -3.59
C ALA A 184 -1.38 8.68 -2.91
N LEU A 185 -1.42 8.97 -1.61
CA LEU A 185 -2.66 9.30 -0.89
C LEU A 185 -3.32 10.54 -1.47
N GLY A 186 -2.55 11.62 -1.68
CA GLY A 186 -3.06 12.84 -2.31
C GLY A 186 -3.61 12.60 -3.71
N LEU A 187 -2.91 11.80 -4.53
CA LEU A 187 -3.39 11.44 -5.86
C LEU A 187 -4.69 10.62 -5.79
N TRP A 188 -4.80 9.70 -4.84
CA TRP A 188 -6.02 8.91 -4.65
C TRP A 188 -7.20 9.77 -4.17
N CYS A 189 -6.96 10.78 -3.34
CA CYS A 189 -8.00 11.75 -2.96
C CYS A 189 -8.55 12.51 -4.17
N LEU A 190 -7.69 12.93 -5.10
CA LEU A 190 -8.10 13.58 -6.36
C LEU A 190 -8.89 12.61 -7.25
N GLU A 191 -8.50 11.35 -7.31
CA GLU A 191 -9.24 10.33 -8.05
C GLU A 191 -10.63 10.09 -7.45
N LEU A 192 -10.76 10.02 -6.13
CA LEU A 192 -12.05 9.89 -5.45
C LEU A 192 -12.94 11.12 -5.67
N GLU A 193 -12.37 12.34 -5.66
CA GLU A 193 -13.10 13.55 -6.03
C GLU A 193 -13.60 13.48 -7.48
N ALA A 194 -12.76 13.08 -8.41
CA ALA A 194 -13.14 12.91 -9.82
C ALA A 194 -14.24 11.85 -10.01
N ARG A 195 -14.36 10.91 -9.09
CA ARG A 195 -15.46 9.92 -9.04
C ARG A 195 -16.70 10.41 -8.29
N GLY A 196 -16.74 11.68 -7.89
CA GLY A 196 -17.89 12.29 -7.20
C GLY A 196 -18.05 11.86 -5.73
N LYS A 197 -16.97 11.37 -5.08
CA LYS A 197 -17.03 10.89 -3.69
C LYS A 197 -16.86 12.00 -2.63
N GLY A 198 -16.69 13.24 -3.03
CA GLY A 198 -16.51 14.42 -2.17
C GLY A 198 -15.38 15.32 -2.63
N LYS A 199 -15.01 16.31 -1.84
CA LYS A 199 -13.86 17.18 -2.11
C LYS A 199 -12.57 16.52 -1.65
N ALA A 200 -11.51 16.57 -2.46
CA ALA A 200 -10.23 15.92 -2.16
C ALA A 200 -9.67 16.30 -0.77
N ALA A 201 -9.81 17.56 -0.36
CA ALA A 201 -9.34 18.01 0.95
C ALA A 201 -10.11 17.39 2.13
N ASP A 202 -11.42 17.19 2.00
CA ASP A 202 -12.24 16.54 3.02
C ASP A 202 -11.96 15.04 3.06
N ILE A 203 -11.80 14.43 1.89
CA ILE A 203 -11.42 13.02 1.72
C ILE A 203 -10.06 12.78 2.40
N ASP A 204 -9.04 13.60 2.13
CA ASP A 204 -7.71 13.48 2.74
C ASP A 204 -7.77 13.51 4.27
N LYS A 205 -8.52 14.47 4.82
CA LYS A 205 -8.71 14.57 6.28
C LYS A 205 -9.37 13.32 6.86
N GLU A 206 -10.39 12.81 6.19
CA GLU A 206 -11.11 11.62 6.65
C GLU A 206 -10.25 10.35 6.54
N LEU A 207 -9.53 10.16 5.43
CA LEU A 207 -8.65 9.02 5.25
C LEU A 207 -7.56 8.99 6.32
N ARG A 208 -6.91 10.12 6.61
CA ARG A 208 -5.90 10.20 7.69
C ARG A 208 -6.46 9.86 9.06
N ALA A 209 -7.70 10.23 9.35
CA ALA A 209 -8.36 9.91 10.61
C ALA A 209 -8.78 8.44 10.73
N ASN A 210 -8.77 7.68 9.63
CA ASN A 210 -9.26 6.31 9.54
C ASN A 210 -8.19 5.31 9.06
N LEU A 211 -6.92 5.64 9.25
CA LEU A 211 -5.81 4.70 9.05
C LEU A 211 -5.94 3.52 10.01
N LEU A 212 -5.52 2.35 9.56
CA LEU A 212 -5.35 1.20 10.45
C LEU A 212 -4.27 1.51 11.51
N PRO A 213 -4.45 1.03 12.75
CA PRO A 213 -3.43 1.18 13.79
C PRO A 213 -2.06 0.69 13.31
N GLY A 214 -1.00 1.43 13.64
CA GLY A 214 0.37 1.07 13.30
C GLY A 214 0.80 1.31 11.84
N VAL A 215 -0.10 1.74 10.95
CA VAL A 215 0.26 2.25 9.62
C VAL A 215 0.82 3.66 9.75
N THR A 216 1.99 3.92 9.18
CA THR A 216 2.66 5.24 9.22
C THR A 216 2.66 5.87 7.84
N ILE A 217 2.28 7.14 7.75
CA ILE A 217 2.39 7.90 6.50
C ILE A 217 3.84 8.39 6.35
N VAL A 218 4.44 8.10 5.19
CA VAL A 218 5.75 8.61 4.78
C VAL A 218 5.59 9.65 3.65
N PRO A 219 6.47 10.65 3.54
CA PRO A 219 6.32 11.73 2.55
C PRO A 219 6.21 11.22 1.10
N ALA A 220 7.14 10.35 0.70
CA ALA A 220 7.16 9.73 -0.62
C ALA A 220 7.71 8.30 -0.53
N MET A 221 7.04 7.34 -1.17
CA MET A 221 7.46 5.94 -1.10
C MET A 221 8.84 5.71 -1.72
N VAL A 222 9.15 6.40 -2.81
CA VAL A 222 10.46 6.27 -3.49
C VAL A 222 11.62 6.67 -2.57
N ILE A 223 11.43 7.71 -1.74
CA ILE A 223 12.42 8.14 -0.75
C ILE A 223 12.44 7.15 0.43
N ALA A 224 11.28 6.70 0.91
CA ALA A 224 11.21 5.74 2.00
C ALA A 224 11.91 4.41 1.65
N ILE A 225 11.80 3.94 0.40
CA ILE A 225 12.50 2.76 -0.10
C ILE A 225 14.03 2.98 -0.09
N GLU A 226 14.50 4.14 -0.57
CA GLU A 226 15.92 4.52 -0.52
C GLU A 226 16.43 4.51 0.91
N LYS A 227 15.75 5.23 1.82
CA LYS A 227 16.10 5.32 3.25
C LYS A 227 16.10 3.96 3.95
N ALA A 228 15.17 3.08 3.61
CA ALA A 228 15.17 1.71 4.11
C ALA A 228 16.45 0.96 3.73
N GLN A 229 16.88 1.08 2.47
CA GLN A 229 18.08 0.40 1.97
C GLN A 229 19.35 0.98 2.62
N GLU A 230 19.46 2.31 2.77
CA GLU A 230 20.55 2.96 3.51
C GLU A 230 20.64 2.46 4.97
N ALA A 231 19.49 2.18 5.60
CA ALA A 231 19.41 1.61 6.95
C ALA A 231 19.63 0.09 7.01
N GLY A 232 20.05 -0.54 5.91
CA GLY A 232 20.33 -1.97 5.83
C GLY A 232 19.09 -2.87 5.77
N ILE A 233 17.91 -2.33 5.45
CA ILE A 233 16.70 -3.10 5.18
C ILE A 233 16.78 -3.55 3.72
N ARG A 234 16.76 -4.86 3.49
CA ARG A 234 16.86 -5.45 2.14
C ARG A 234 15.59 -5.18 1.35
N TYR A 235 15.72 -5.01 0.05
CA TYR A 235 14.61 -4.74 -0.86
C TYR A 235 14.13 -6.00 -1.55
N ASN A 236 12.80 -6.19 -1.61
CA ASN A 236 12.14 -7.26 -2.34
C ASN A 236 10.90 -6.70 -3.05
N ARG A 237 10.93 -6.68 -4.39
CA ARG A 237 9.79 -6.27 -5.21
C ARG A 237 8.77 -7.40 -5.35
N GLN A 238 7.46 -7.04 -5.26
CA GLN A 238 6.32 -7.94 -5.35
C GLN A 238 5.49 -7.70 -6.63
#